data_6aec309dec8ed12432392c6868ae9ad3
#
_entry.id   6aec309dec8ed12432392c6868ae9ad3
#
_cell.length_a   1.000
_cell.length_b   1.000
_cell.length_c   1.000
_cell.angle_alpha   90.00
_cell.angle_beta   90.00
_cell.angle_gamma   90.00
#
_symmetry.space_group_name_H-M   'P 1'
#
loop_
_entity.id
_entity.type
_entity.pdbx_description
1 polymer ?
#
loop_
_entity_poly.entity_id
_entity_poly.type
_entity_poly.pdbx_seq_one_letter_code
_entity_poly.pdbx_strand_id
1 'polypeptide(L)'
;MKMALERKSTVNILTARGCMGNCLFCSVNAFNKLSIGKKWRGRSVDNIVNELEQLQNMGVKYIKVIDDSFLETERDEHWAKEFRDKIKERNIDLSLRGSLKADQVEDKKMEYLKEAGFHSFACGIENGSNTALRRMNKSASLEDNKRALDILKKHGIYVQAGFILFDDNTTFQELKENYEFLREYDW
;
A
#
# COMPACT_ATOMS: atom_id res chain seq x y z
N MET A 1 -10.83 21.22 -6.45
CA MET A 1 -9.51 21.39 -7.09
C MET A 1 -8.83 22.71 -6.71
N LYS A 2 -9.36 23.91 -7.08
CA LYS A 2 -8.74 25.21 -6.80
C LYS A 2 -8.32 25.37 -5.32
N MET A 3 -9.20 25.06 -4.39
CA MET A 3 -8.94 25.12 -2.95
C MET A 3 -7.81 24.16 -2.48
N ALA A 4 -7.66 22.99 -3.11
CA ALA A 4 -6.57 22.06 -2.82
C ALA A 4 -5.21 22.59 -3.29
N LEU A 5 -5.18 23.28 -4.44
CA LEU A 5 -3.97 23.92 -4.97
C LEU A 5 -3.53 25.09 -4.10
N GLU A 6 -4.46 25.97 -3.72
CA GLU A 6 -4.17 27.11 -2.87
C GLU A 6 -3.64 26.73 -1.48
N ARG A 7 -4.13 25.60 -0.93
CA ARG A 7 -3.73 25.08 0.39
C ARG A 7 -2.57 24.08 0.35
N LYS A 8 -1.99 23.77 -0.82
CA LYS A 8 -1.02 22.69 -1.02
C LYS A 8 -1.51 21.35 -0.47
N SER A 9 -2.80 21.07 -0.58
CA SER A 9 -3.43 19.87 -0.04
C SER A 9 -3.18 18.67 -0.96
N THR A 10 -3.24 17.48 -0.38
CA THR A 10 -3.15 16.21 -1.12
C THR A 10 -4.40 15.98 -1.96
N VAL A 11 -4.25 15.58 -3.22
CA VAL A 11 -5.34 15.12 -4.09
C VAL A 11 -5.44 13.61 -4.01
N ASN A 12 -6.65 13.09 -3.85
CA ASN A 12 -6.90 11.66 -3.83
C ASN A 12 -7.23 11.15 -5.24
N ILE A 13 -6.62 10.03 -5.62
CA ILE A 13 -6.95 9.30 -6.86
C ILE A 13 -7.23 7.83 -6.57
N LEU A 14 -8.03 7.21 -7.42
CA LEU A 14 -8.25 5.76 -7.44
C LEU A 14 -7.57 5.18 -8.68
N THR A 15 -6.66 4.25 -8.45
CA THR A 15 -5.97 3.52 -9.54
C THR A 15 -6.43 2.07 -9.63
N ALA A 16 -7.03 1.56 -8.57
CA ALA A 16 -7.67 0.24 -8.53
C ALA A 16 -8.83 0.23 -7.52
N ARG A 17 -9.66 -0.79 -7.59
CA ARG A 17 -10.73 -1.05 -6.62
C ARG A 17 -10.70 -2.49 -6.18
N GLY A 18 -10.95 -2.72 -4.90
CA GLY A 18 -11.04 -4.02 -4.26
C GLY A 18 -9.68 -4.52 -3.74
N CYS A 19 -9.70 -5.71 -3.18
CA CYS A 19 -8.56 -6.39 -2.60
C CYS A 19 -8.77 -7.90 -2.72
N MET A 20 -7.72 -8.67 -3.01
CA MET A 20 -7.78 -10.13 -3.07
C MET A 20 -7.75 -10.78 -1.68
N GLY A 21 -7.43 -10.01 -0.63
CA GLY A 21 -7.40 -10.47 0.76
C GLY A 21 -8.77 -10.91 1.28
N ASN A 22 -8.76 -11.77 2.30
CA ASN A 22 -9.95 -12.28 2.97
C ASN A 22 -9.88 -12.03 4.50
N CYS A 23 -9.22 -10.96 4.93
CA CYS A 23 -9.06 -10.62 6.34
C CYS A 23 -10.42 -10.45 7.03
N LEU A 24 -10.60 -11.08 8.19
CA LEU A 24 -11.91 -11.14 8.88
C LEU A 24 -12.35 -9.79 9.44
N PHE A 25 -11.42 -8.92 9.78
CA PHE A 25 -11.68 -7.58 10.31
C PHE A 25 -11.99 -6.53 9.22
N CYS A 26 -11.79 -6.86 7.94
CA CYS A 26 -11.80 -5.88 6.86
C CYS A 26 -13.16 -5.79 6.16
N SER A 27 -13.73 -4.57 6.10
CA SER A 27 -14.99 -4.30 5.40
C SER A 27 -14.92 -4.49 3.89
N VAL A 28 -13.75 -4.30 3.25
CA VAL A 28 -13.56 -4.50 1.80
C VAL A 28 -13.91 -5.92 1.39
N ASN A 29 -13.56 -6.91 2.23
CA ASN A 29 -13.93 -8.30 1.98
C ASN A 29 -15.46 -8.51 1.96
N ALA A 30 -16.19 -7.86 2.86
CA ALA A 30 -17.65 -7.91 2.87
C ALA A 30 -18.25 -7.25 1.61
N PHE A 31 -17.77 -6.09 1.20
CA PHE A 31 -18.20 -5.41 -0.02
C PHE A 31 -17.88 -6.23 -1.27
N ASN A 32 -16.72 -6.86 -1.34
CA ASN A 32 -16.34 -7.72 -2.47
C ASN A 32 -17.29 -8.90 -2.66
N LYS A 33 -17.85 -9.45 -1.57
CA LYS A 33 -18.85 -10.54 -1.63
C LYS A 33 -20.20 -10.10 -2.23
N LEU A 34 -20.52 -8.81 -2.13
CA LEU A 34 -21.75 -8.22 -2.68
C LEU A 34 -21.56 -7.79 -4.15
N SER A 35 -20.32 -7.71 -4.63
CA SER A 35 -20.00 -7.26 -5.98
C SER A 35 -20.01 -8.41 -6.99
N ILE A 36 -20.54 -8.15 -8.19
CA ILE A 36 -20.45 -9.06 -9.32
C ILE A 36 -19.13 -8.78 -10.06
N GLY A 37 -18.35 -9.82 -10.37
CA GLY A 37 -17.12 -9.73 -11.17
C GLY A 37 -15.84 -9.92 -10.34
N LYS A 38 -14.71 -9.45 -10.89
CA LYS A 38 -13.39 -9.63 -10.25
C LYS A 38 -13.30 -8.88 -8.92
N LYS A 39 -12.74 -9.53 -7.90
CA LYS A 39 -12.52 -8.93 -6.58
C LYS A 39 -11.60 -7.70 -6.61
N TRP A 40 -10.67 -7.66 -7.53
CA TRP A 40 -9.78 -6.53 -7.75
C TRP A 40 -9.77 -6.14 -9.23
N ARG A 41 -9.72 -4.84 -9.49
CA ARG A 41 -9.73 -4.26 -10.84
C ARG A 41 -8.81 -3.05 -10.87
N GLY A 42 -7.67 -3.18 -11.56
CA GLY A 42 -6.72 -2.10 -11.78
C GLY A 42 -6.98 -1.34 -13.08
N ARG A 43 -6.60 -0.08 -13.09
CA ARG A 43 -6.51 0.74 -14.31
C ARG A 43 -5.19 0.44 -15.02
N SER A 44 -5.13 0.63 -16.34
CA SER A 44 -3.88 0.52 -17.09
C SER A 44 -2.88 1.59 -16.67
N VAL A 45 -1.58 1.33 -16.89
CA VAL A 45 -0.50 2.28 -16.63
C VAL A 45 -0.77 3.60 -17.35
N ASP A 46 -1.11 3.55 -18.65
CA ASP A 46 -1.38 4.76 -19.44
C ASP A 46 -2.51 5.61 -18.86
N ASN A 47 -3.59 4.96 -18.44
CA ASN A 47 -4.73 5.68 -17.86
C ASN A 47 -4.36 6.39 -16.55
N ILE A 48 -3.54 5.75 -15.71
CA ILE A 48 -3.06 6.36 -14.46
C ILE A 48 -2.10 7.51 -14.75
N VAL A 49 -1.11 7.28 -15.61
CA VAL A 49 -0.08 8.27 -15.95
C VAL A 49 -0.69 9.49 -16.61
N ASN A 50 -1.67 9.33 -17.51
CA ASN A 50 -2.40 10.44 -18.13
C ASN A 50 -3.09 11.33 -17.07
N GLU A 51 -3.72 10.74 -16.05
CA GLU A 51 -4.34 11.52 -14.97
C GLU A 51 -3.29 12.23 -14.10
N LEU A 52 -2.19 11.56 -13.77
CA LEU A 52 -1.10 12.16 -12.99
C LEU A 52 -0.49 13.36 -13.72
N GLU A 53 -0.25 13.25 -15.02
CA GLU A 53 0.24 14.35 -15.86
C GLU A 53 -0.73 15.54 -15.87
N GLN A 54 -2.02 15.28 -16.05
CA GLN A 54 -3.05 16.32 -15.98
C GLN A 54 -3.06 17.03 -14.63
N LEU A 55 -2.97 16.27 -13.54
CA LEU A 55 -2.93 16.82 -12.17
C LEU A 55 -1.67 17.67 -11.96
N GLN A 56 -0.50 17.20 -12.42
CA GLN A 56 0.73 17.98 -12.38
C GLN A 56 0.60 19.30 -13.15
N ASN A 57 0.05 19.27 -14.37
CA ASN A 57 -0.16 20.44 -15.21
C ASN A 57 -1.14 21.45 -14.57
N MET A 58 -2.02 20.98 -13.68
CA MET A 58 -2.88 21.83 -12.85
C MET A 58 -2.18 22.36 -11.58
N GLY A 59 -0.89 22.03 -11.36
CA GLY A 59 -0.10 22.49 -10.22
C GLY A 59 -0.20 21.62 -8.96
N VAL A 60 -0.80 20.43 -9.05
CA VAL A 60 -0.80 19.45 -7.94
C VAL A 60 0.62 18.95 -7.71
N LYS A 61 1.00 18.73 -6.44
CA LYS A 61 2.31 18.19 -6.04
C LYS A 61 2.19 16.91 -5.23
N TYR A 62 1.11 16.72 -4.48
CA TYR A 62 0.92 15.61 -3.55
C TYR A 62 -0.30 14.79 -3.93
N ILE A 63 -0.10 13.51 -4.16
CA ILE A 63 -1.14 12.55 -4.52
C ILE A 63 -1.23 11.45 -3.47
N LYS A 64 -2.44 11.16 -3.01
CA LYS A 64 -2.74 9.95 -2.25
C LYS A 64 -3.53 9.00 -3.14
N VAL A 65 -2.93 7.87 -3.45
CA VAL A 65 -3.63 6.72 -4.04
C VAL A 65 -4.45 6.07 -2.94
N ILE A 66 -5.77 6.08 -3.09
CA ILE A 66 -6.72 5.60 -2.07
C ILE A 66 -7.29 4.21 -2.42
N ASP A 67 -6.53 3.41 -3.15
CA ASP A 67 -6.87 2.03 -3.45
C ASP A 67 -6.97 1.19 -2.17
N ASP A 68 -7.90 0.24 -2.12
CA ASP A 68 -8.00 -0.74 -1.03
C ASP A 68 -6.74 -1.60 -0.93
N SER A 69 -6.15 -1.95 -2.08
CA SER A 69 -4.84 -2.58 -2.23
C SER A 69 -4.20 -2.09 -3.52
N PHE A 70 -3.06 -1.40 -3.42
CA PHE A 70 -2.39 -0.84 -4.59
C PHE A 70 -1.74 -1.92 -5.45
N LEU A 71 -1.02 -2.87 -4.84
CA LEU A 71 -0.40 -3.99 -5.53
C LEU A 71 -1.24 -5.26 -5.37
N GLU A 72 -1.66 -5.82 -6.47
CA GLU A 72 -2.27 -7.15 -6.55
C GLU A 72 -1.65 -7.91 -7.73
N THR A 73 -2.05 -9.14 -7.96
CA THR A 73 -1.40 -10.07 -8.90
C THR A 73 -1.17 -9.50 -10.31
N GLU A 74 -2.03 -8.62 -10.79
CA GLU A 74 -1.90 -7.97 -12.10
C GLU A 74 -0.85 -6.83 -12.10
N ARG A 75 -0.35 -6.40 -10.91
CA ARG A 75 0.72 -5.39 -10.76
C ARG A 75 2.01 -6.05 -10.28
N ASP A 76 2.60 -6.79 -11.19
CA ASP A 76 3.89 -7.46 -11.02
C ASP A 76 5.08 -6.51 -11.16
N GLU A 77 6.29 -7.04 -11.20
CA GLU A 77 7.52 -6.29 -11.41
C GLU A 77 7.52 -5.57 -12.77
N HIS A 78 7.00 -6.23 -13.83
CA HIS A 78 6.93 -5.63 -15.16
C HIS A 78 6.02 -4.40 -15.17
N TRP A 79 4.85 -4.49 -14.55
CA TRP A 79 3.93 -3.37 -14.38
C TRP A 79 4.59 -2.20 -13.63
N ALA A 80 5.30 -2.48 -12.53
CA ALA A 80 5.96 -1.45 -11.73
C ALA A 80 7.07 -0.74 -12.53
N LYS A 81 7.83 -1.50 -13.32
CA LYS A 81 8.84 -0.97 -14.24
C LYS A 81 8.21 -0.10 -15.33
N GLU A 82 7.15 -0.58 -16.00
CA GLU A 82 6.44 0.19 -17.02
C GLU A 82 5.88 1.49 -16.46
N PHE A 83 5.27 1.44 -15.27
CA PHE A 83 4.76 2.63 -14.59
C PHE A 83 5.86 3.65 -14.34
N ARG A 84 7.00 3.23 -13.77
CA ARG A 84 8.17 4.08 -13.54
C ARG A 84 8.69 4.69 -14.85
N ASP A 85 8.83 3.89 -15.90
CA ASP A 85 9.39 4.33 -17.18
C ASP A 85 8.51 5.42 -17.81
N LYS A 86 7.19 5.25 -17.81
CA LYS A 86 6.24 6.26 -18.31
C LYS A 86 6.19 7.52 -17.45
N ILE A 87 6.33 7.42 -16.13
CA ILE A 87 6.47 8.59 -15.25
C ILE A 87 7.70 9.41 -15.62
N LYS A 88 8.84 8.74 -15.85
CA LYS A 88 10.09 9.41 -16.25
C LYS A 88 10.00 10.00 -17.66
N GLU A 89 9.47 9.26 -18.62
CA GLU A 89 9.29 9.71 -20.01
C GLU A 89 8.49 11.00 -20.10
N ARG A 90 7.44 11.14 -19.29
CA ARG A 90 6.59 12.33 -19.26
C ARG A 90 7.03 13.41 -18.27
N ASN A 91 8.21 13.26 -17.66
CA ASN A 91 8.74 14.20 -16.66
C ASN A 91 7.75 14.53 -15.54
N ILE A 92 7.03 13.51 -15.04
CA ILE A 92 6.09 13.67 -13.93
C ILE A 92 6.88 13.69 -12.62
N ASP A 93 6.78 14.80 -11.88
CA ASP A 93 7.41 15.05 -10.58
C ASP A 93 6.33 15.25 -9.51
N LEU A 94 5.74 14.15 -9.05
CA LEU A 94 4.70 14.12 -8.04
C LEU A 94 5.15 13.29 -6.84
N SER A 95 4.77 13.76 -5.66
CA SER A 95 4.96 13.01 -4.40
C SER A 95 3.77 12.09 -4.17
N LEU A 96 3.99 10.79 -4.27
CA LEU A 96 2.96 9.76 -4.21
C LEU A 96 2.96 9.02 -2.88
N ARG A 97 1.77 8.69 -2.36
CA ARG A 97 1.59 7.73 -1.27
C ARG A 97 0.47 6.75 -1.61
N GLY A 98 0.57 5.53 -1.09
CA GLY A 98 -0.43 4.47 -1.35
C GLY A 98 -0.64 3.55 -0.16
N SER A 99 -1.28 2.40 -0.41
CA SER A 99 -1.52 1.35 0.60
C SER A 99 -1.08 0.00 0.06
N LEU A 100 -0.41 -0.80 0.89
CA LEU A 100 0.14 -2.12 0.56
C LEU A 100 -0.28 -3.16 1.58
N LYS A 101 -0.26 -4.42 1.16
CA LYS A 101 -0.14 -5.58 2.06
C LYS A 101 1.33 -5.98 2.16
N ALA A 102 1.77 -6.46 3.33
CA ALA A 102 3.17 -6.81 3.54
C ALA A 102 3.66 -7.93 2.61
N ASP A 103 2.80 -8.93 2.33
CA ASP A 103 3.09 -10.04 1.41
C ASP A 103 3.33 -9.62 -0.05
N GLN A 104 2.97 -8.37 -0.42
CA GLN A 104 3.14 -7.82 -1.77
C GLN A 104 4.42 -6.99 -1.96
N VAL A 105 5.15 -6.75 -0.87
CA VAL A 105 6.37 -5.95 -0.90
C VAL A 105 7.53 -6.79 -1.42
N GLU A 106 8.05 -6.41 -2.57
CA GLU A 106 9.19 -7.03 -3.24
C GLU A 106 10.24 -5.97 -3.58
N ASP A 107 11.51 -6.33 -3.46
CA ASP A 107 12.64 -5.38 -3.54
C ASP A 107 12.62 -4.57 -4.86
N LYS A 108 12.52 -5.24 -5.99
CA LYS A 108 12.50 -4.58 -7.30
C LYS A 108 11.26 -3.74 -7.55
N LYS A 109 10.09 -4.18 -7.10
CA LYS A 109 8.87 -3.37 -7.20
C LYS A 109 9.01 -2.07 -6.39
N MET A 110 9.57 -2.13 -5.18
CA MET A 110 9.76 -0.94 -4.34
C MET A 110 10.81 0.02 -4.93
N GLU A 111 11.87 -0.50 -5.52
CA GLU A 111 12.84 0.31 -6.28
C GLU A 111 12.15 1.12 -7.38
N TYR A 112 11.38 0.47 -8.25
CA TYR A 112 10.67 1.14 -9.34
C TYR A 112 9.62 2.13 -8.85
N LEU A 113 8.83 1.77 -7.82
CA LEU A 113 7.83 2.66 -7.26
C LEU A 113 8.46 3.88 -6.57
N LYS A 114 9.60 3.71 -5.88
CA LYS A 114 10.37 4.83 -5.32
C LYS A 114 10.82 5.78 -6.41
N GLU A 115 11.36 5.26 -7.49
CA GLU A 115 11.79 6.06 -8.66
C GLU A 115 10.62 6.75 -9.38
N ALA A 116 9.41 6.17 -9.30
CA ALA A 116 8.18 6.76 -9.82
C ALA A 116 7.56 7.84 -8.91
N GLY A 117 8.19 8.13 -7.75
CA GLY A 117 7.75 9.18 -6.84
C GLY A 117 6.99 8.72 -5.60
N PHE A 118 6.85 7.42 -5.36
CA PHE A 118 6.29 6.93 -4.09
C PHE A 118 7.27 7.15 -2.95
N HIS A 119 6.88 7.98 -1.98
CA HIS A 119 7.68 8.30 -0.80
C HIS A 119 7.16 7.63 0.48
N SER A 120 5.90 7.18 0.49
CA SER A 120 5.32 6.52 1.65
C SER A 120 4.20 5.54 1.29
N PHE A 121 4.06 4.51 2.13
CA PHE A 121 2.93 3.60 2.07
C PHE A 121 2.32 3.38 3.46
N ALA A 122 0.98 3.29 3.48
CA ALA A 122 0.30 2.61 4.56
C ALA A 122 0.45 1.10 4.31
N CYS A 123 1.07 0.39 5.26
CA CYS A 123 1.30 -1.04 5.17
C CYS A 123 0.52 -1.79 6.24
N GLY A 124 -0.33 -2.72 5.83
CA GLY A 124 -1.07 -3.58 6.75
C GLY A 124 -0.16 -4.63 7.36
N ILE A 125 0.48 -4.32 8.46
CA ILE A 125 1.29 -5.23 9.29
C ILE A 125 0.38 -6.06 10.21
N GLU A 126 -0.58 -5.41 10.80
CA GLU A 126 -1.66 -5.87 11.67
C GLU A 126 -1.18 -6.42 13.01
N ASN A 127 -0.22 -7.34 13.07
CA ASN A 127 0.23 -7.95 14.32
C ASN A 127 1.65 -8.52 14.22
N GLY A 128 2.35 -8.62 15.34
CA GLY A 128 3.67 -9.23 15.49
C GLY A 128 3.63 -10.72 15.86
N SER A 129 2.44 -11.36 15.88
CA SER A 129 2.26 -12.76 16.19
C SER A 129 1.66 -13.54 15.02
N ASN A 130 2.31 -14.62 14.59
CA ASN A 130 1.75 -15.50 13.56
C ASN A 130 0.42 -16.14 13.97
N THR A 131 0.19 -16.36 15.27
CA THR A 131 -1.07 -16.92 15.77
C THR A 131 -2.21 -15.91 15.58
N ALA A 132 -2.00 -14.65 15.93
CA ALA A 132 -2.96 -13.59 15.71
C ALA A 132 -3.21 -13.34 14.22
N LEU A 133 -2.15 -13.28 13.38
CA LEU A 133 -2.30 -13.11 11.93
C LEU A 133 -3.13 -14.22 11.29
N ARG A 134 -2.92 -15.48 11.67
CA ARG A 134 -3.76 -16.61 11.20
C ARG A 134 -5.21 -16.49 11.69
N ARG A 135 -5.43 -16.11 12.95
CA ARG A 135 -6.78 -15.89 13.48
C ARG A 135 -7.53 -14.79 12.74
N MET A 136 -6.83 -13.72 12.34
CA MET A 136 -7.36 -12.62 11.52
C MET A 136 -7.55 -13.00 10.04
N ASN A 137 -7.17 -14.21 9.64
CA ASN A 137 -7.10 -14.66 8.25
C ASN A 137 -6.30 -13.70 7.35
N LYS A 138 -5.19 -13.19 7.90
CA LYS A 138 -4.24 -12.36 7.16
C LYS A 138 -3.39 -13.24 6.24
N SER A 139 -3.18 -12.83 4.98
CA SER A 139 -2.31 -13.55 4.03
C SER A 139 -0.83 -13.44 4.39
N ALA A 140 -0.41 -12.30 4.93
CA ALA A 140 0.97 -12.08 5.34
C ALA A 140 1.29 -12.80 6.67
N SER A 141 2.46 -13.42 6.72
CA SER A 141 3.10 -13.96 7.92
C SER A 141 3.93 -12.88 8.65
N LEU A 142 4.45 -13.21 9.84
CA LEU A 142 5.40 -12.36 10.56
C LEU A 142 6.67 -12.14 9.74
N GLU A 143 7.14 -13.17 9.05
CA GLU A 143 8.31 -13.11 8.17
C GLU A 143 8.08 -12.18 6.98
N ASP A 144 6.86 -12.19 6.41
CA ASP A 144 6.46 -11.24 5.36
C ASP A 144 6.45 -9.80 5.90
N ASN A 145 5.94 -9.60 7.10
CA ASN A 145 5.93 -8.30 7.76
C ASN A 145 7.35 -7.76 7.95
N LYS A 146 8.26 -8.58 8.47
CA LYS A 146 9.69 -8.22 8.67
C LYS A 146 10.35 -7.89 7.34
N ARG A 147 10.25 -8.79 6.37
CA ARG A 147 10.80 -8.59 5.01
C ARG A 147 10.28 -7.30 4.38
N ALA A 148 8.98 -7.02 4.50
CA ALA A 148 8.37 -5.82 3.95
C ALA A 148 8.94 -4.55 4.57
N LEU A 149 9.07 -4.49 5.89
CA LEU A 149 9.62 -3.35 6.60
C LEU A 149 11.09 -3.12 6.24
N ASP A 150 11.90 -4.18 6.17
CA ASP A 150 13.31 -4.10 5.78
C ASP A 150 13.49 -3.57 4.35
N ILE A 151 12.67 -4.05 3.40
CA ILE A 151 12.70 -3.58 2.01
C ILE A 151 12.28 -2.10 1.93
N LEU A 152 11.20 -1.71 2.60
CA LEU A 152 10.72 -0.33 2.59
C LEU A 152 11.76 0.63 3.21
N LYS A 153 12.39 0.21 4.31
CA LYS A 153 13.50 0.95 4.94
C LYS A 153 14.69 1.10 4.00
N LYS A 154 15.11 0.00 3.36
CA LYS A 154 16.22 -0.04 2.39
C LYS A 154 16.04 1.01 1.27
N HIS A 155 14.82 1.16 0.76
CA HIS A 155 14.50 2.12 -0.30
C HIS A 155 14.16 3.53 0.21
N GLY A 156 14.24 3.79 1.51
CA GLY A 156 13.92 5.09 2.10
C GLY A 156 12.45 5.48 1.86
N ILE A 157 11.54 4.50 1.92
CA ILE A 157 10.09 4.68 1.81
C ILE A 157 9.52 4.72 3.22
N TYR A 158 8.87 5.84 3.58
CA TYR A 158 8.21 5.97 4.87
C TYR A 158 7.02 5.01 5.00
N VAL A 159 6.91 4.37 6.15
CA VAL A 159 5.85 3.38 6.44
C VAL A 159 4.90 3.92 7.51
N GLN A 160 3.62 3.92 7.19
CA GLN A 160 2.56 4.02 8.18
C GLN A 160 2.04 2.59 8.44
N ALA A 161 2.59 1.92 9.46
CA ALA A 161 2.15 0.57 9.82
C ALA A 161 0.74 0.58 10.41
N GLY A 162 -0.19 -0.14 9.76
CA GLY A 162 -1.46 -0.50 10.37
C GLY A 162 -1.21 -1.61 11.38
N PHE A 163 -1.70 -1.45 12.64
CA PHE A 163 -1.46 -2.41 13.70
C PHE A 163 -2.71 -2.60 14.58
N ILE A 164 -3.10 -3.86 14.79
CA ILE A 164 -4.22 -4.26 15.64
C ILE A 164 -3.64 -4.92 16.88
N LEU A 165 -3.59 -4.17 17.97
CA LEU A 165 -2.94 -4.60 19.20
C LEU A 165 -3.77 -5.65 19.96
N PHE A 166 -5.10 -5.51 19.91
CA PHE A 166 -6.03 -6.35 20.65
C PHE A 166 -7.17 -6.84 19.76
N ASP A 167 -7.55 -8.09 19.96
CA ASP A 167 -8.84 -8.69 19.57
C ASP A 167 -9.40 -9.47 20.75
N ASP A 168 -10.61 -10.01 20.61
CA ASP A 168 -11.34 -10.72 21.70
C ASP A 168 -10.60 -11.97 22.25
N ASN A 169 -9.61 -12.48 21.50
CA ASN A 169 -8.88 -13.70 21.84
C ASN A 169 -7.37 -13.45 22.04
N THR A 170 -6.98 -12.19 22.20
CA THR A 170 -5.58 -11.82 22.39
C THR A 170 -5.03 -12.38 23.70
N THR A 171 -3.92 -13.11 23.63
CA THR A 171 -3.22 -13.69 24.78
C THR A 171 -2.06 -12.81 25.26
N PHE A 172 -1.62 -13.00 26.50
CA PHE A 172 -0.41 -12.33 27.01
C PHE A 172 0.84 -12.68 26.22
N GLN A 173 0.93 -13.89 25.66
CA GLN A 173 2.05 -14.28 24.81
C GLN A 173 2.08 -13.46 23.51
N GLU A 174 0.93 -13.27 22.87
CA GLU A 174 0.81 -12.44 21.67
C GLU A 174 1.13 -10.97 21.95
N LEU A 175 0.77 -10.45 23.13
CA LEU A 175 1.17 -9.09 23.54
C LEU A 175 2.68 -8.97 23.70
N LYS A 176 3.34 -9.99 24.24
CA LYS A 176 4.80 -10.01 24.35
C LYS A 176 5.47 -10.05 22.97
N GLU A 177 4.97 -10.88 22.05
CA GLU A 177 5.43 -10.98 20.66
C GLU A 177 5.25 -9.63 19.94
N ASN A 178 4.11 -8.97 20.12
CA ASN A 178 3.85 -7.63 19.59
C ASN A 178 4.85 -6.60 20.14
N TYR A 179 5.14 -6.62 21.43
CA TYR A 179 6.10 -5.71 22.04
C TYR A 179 7.51 -5.93 21.49
N GLU A 180 7.95 -7.19 21.38
CA GLU A 180 9.27 -7.53 20.82
C GLU A 180 9.38 -7.09 19.36
N PHE A 181 8.34 -7.33 18.55
CA PHE A 181 8.28 -6.89 17.15
C PHE A 181 8.33 -5.37 17.03
N LEU A 182 7.54 -4.63 17.81
CA LEU A 182 7.52 -3.16 17.75
C LEU A 182 8.85 -2.55 18.20
N ARG A 183 9.55 -3.17 19.17
CA ARG A 183 10.90 -2.75 19.56
C ARG A 183 11.96 -2.97 18.49
N GLU A 184 11.83 -4.04 17.71
CA GLU A 184 12.74 -4.33 16.59
C GLU A 184 12.57 -3.31 15.45
N TYR A 185 11.37 -2.77 15.29
CA TYR A 185 10.99 -1.87 14.19
C TYR A 185 10.54 -0.48 14.65
N ASP A 186 11.19 0.08 15.67
CA ASP A 186 10.84 1.40 16.26
C ASP A 186 11.28 2.62 15.42
N TRP A 187 11.76 2.40 14.24
CA TRP A 187 12.19 3.43 13.29
C TRP A 187 11.04 3.92 12.41
#